data_daca2117e3b3d6eed488c20b273a24f9
#
_entry.id   daca2117e3b3d6eed488c20b273a24f9
#
_cell.length_a   1.000
_cell.length_b   1.000
_cell.length_c   1.000
_cell.angle_alpha   90.00
_cell.angle_beta   90.00
_cell.angle_gamma   90.00
#
_symmetry.space_group_name_H-M   'P 1'
#
loop_
_entity.id
_entity.type
_entity.pdbx_description
1 polymer ?
#
loop_
_entity_poly.entity_id
_entity_poly.type
_entity_poly.pdbx_seq_one_letter_code
_entity_poly.pdbx_strand_id
1 'polypeptide(L)'
;YVYLRKATDNQYSNDIRLGALLNLTFQPRNSNHRYEFKNIFNQISKDRYSERTGFNAQPDNINNMEYYYSSRTTYNTQFTGRHNFDDSRFDWSVGYAYANRNLPDRRLIERTDRTNETMGIYRISREFTKLDEHIGSANINYRQDFQFGDIAPTLKAGAYGEYRTRTYNTRQ
;
A
#
# COMPACT_ATOMS: atom_id res chain seq x y z
N TYR A 1 -45.43 8.11 1.25
CA TYR A 1 -44.09 8.24 1.83
C TYR A 1 -43.52 9.58 1.41
N VAL A 2 -43.13 10.42 2.35
CA VAL A 2 -42.38 11.67 2.09
C VAL A 2 -40.93 11.39 2.30
N TYR A 3 -40.11 11.58 1.27
CA TYR A 3 -38.65 11.45 1.40
C TYR A 3 -38.12 12.68 2.14
N LEU A 4 -37.47 12.46 3.28
CA LEU A 4 -36.74 13.50 4.01
C LEU A 4 -35.41 13.86 3.30
N ARG A 5 -34.90 12.95 2.49
CA ARG A 5 -33.65 13.10 1.76
C ARG A 5 -33.68 12.24 0.49
N LYS A 6 -33.32 12.81 -0.65
CA LYS A 6 -33.17 12.08 -1.91
C LYS A 6 -32.03 12.69 -2.71
N ALA A 7 -31.07 11.88 -3.12
CA ALA A 7 -29.96 12.33 -3.94
C ALA A 7 -29.61 11.29 -5.01
N THR A 8 -29.06 11.76 -6.10
CA THR A 8 -28.50 10.96 -7.19
C THR A 8 -27.00 11.23 -7.24
N ASP A 9 -26.20 10.19 -7.28
CA ASP A 9 -24.74 10.26 -7.37
C ASP A 9 -24.31 9.81 -8.77
N ASN A 10 -23.67 10.70 -9.50
CA ASN A 10 -22.97 10.40 -10.74
C ASN A 10 -21.47 10.30 -10.44
N GLN A 11 -20.88 9.15 -10.71
CA GLN A 11 -19.46 8.93 -10.44
C GLN A 11 -18.75 8.49 -11.71
N TYR A 12 -17.65 9.16 -12.00
CA TYR A 12 -16.71 8.83 -13.07
C TYR A 12 -15.39 8.47 -12.44
N SER A 13 -14.84 7.32 -12.75
CA SER A 13 -13.52 6.92 -12.21
C SER A 13 -12.65 6.31 -13.28
N ASN A 14 -11.37 6.64 -13.21
CA ASN A 14 -10.32 6.07 -14.04
C ASN A 14 -9.21 5.54 -13.13
N ASP A 15 -8.97 4.25 -13.18
CA ASP A 15 -7.97 3.57 -12.36
C ASP A 15 -6.86 3.04 -13.27
N ILE A 16 -5.62 3.43 -12.99
CA ILE A 16 -4.44 2.94 -13.69
C ILE A 16 -3.63 2.11 -12.72
N ARG A 17 -3.24 0.91 -13.15
CA ARG A 17 -2.40 0.00 -12.36
C ARG A 17 -1.18 -0.41 -13.18
N LEU A 18 -0.02 -0.21 -12.60
CA LEU A 18 1.26 -0.65 -13.16
C LEU A 18 1.91 -1.59 -12.16
N GLY A 19 2.37 -2.74 -12.63
CA GLY A 19 3.12 -3.70 -11.83
C GLY A 19 4.35 -4.19 -12.60
N ALA A 20 5.45 -4.39 -11.89
CA ALA A 20 6.66 -4.99 -12.42
C ALA A 20 7.23 -5.99 -11.40
N LEU A 21 7.70 -7.12 -11.90
CA LEU A 21 8.33 -8.18 -11.13
C LEU A 21 9.67 -8.54 -11.78
N LEU A 22 10.72 -8.60 -10.96
CA LEU A 22 12.02 -9.10 -11.39
C LEU A 22 12.59 -10.02 -10.32
N ASN A 23 12.75 -11.29 -10.65
CA ASN A 23 13.37 -12.27 -9.77
C ASN A 23 14.58 -12.87 -10.47
N LEU A 24 15.72 -12.84 -9.79
CA LEU A 24 16.98 -13.43 -10.24
C LEU A 24 17.41 -14.49 -9.24
N THR A 25 17.80 -15.64 -9.75
CA THR A 25 18.40 -16.70 -8.93
C THR A 25 19.78 -16.99 -9.49
N PHE A 26 20.77 -17.01 -8.62
CA PHE A 26 22.14 -17.36 -8.92
C PHE A 26 22.58 -18.53 -8.06
N GLN A 27 22.99 -19.59 -8.71
CA GLN A 27 23.60 -20.75 -8.07
C GLN A 27 24.88 -21.10 -8.84
N PRO A 28 26.04 -20.93 -8.22
CA PRO A 28 27.30 -21.32 -8.84
C PRO A 28 27.29 -22.82 -9.18
N ARG A 29 27.92 -23.17 -10.28
CA ARG A 29 28.01 -24.57 -10.73
C ARG A 29 28.75 -25.42 -9.69
N ASN A 30 28.19 -26.58 -9.34
CA ASN A 30 28.67 -27.49 -8.30
C ASN A 30 28.81 -26.84 -6.91
N SER A 31 27.94 -25.88 -6.62
CA SER A 31 27.92 -25.20 -5.33
C SER A 31 26.62 -25.50 -4.58
N ASN A 32 26.76 -25.68 -3.28
CA ASN A 32 25.66 -25.81 -2.33
C ASN A 32 25.13 -24.44 -1.87
N HIS A 33 25.54 -23.37 -2.55
CA HIS A 33 25.15 -21.99 -2.24
C HIS A 33 24.18 -21.48 -3.29
N ARG A 34 23.08 -20.85 -2.84
CA ARG A 34 22.06 -20.27 -3.69
C ARG A 34 21.73 -18.87 -3.21
N TYR A 35 21.67 -17.95 -4.18
CA TYR A 35 21.31 -16.56 -3.94
C TYR A 35 20.07 -16.22 -4.75
N GLU A 36 19.14 -15.50 -4.13
CA GLU A 36 17.92 -15.01 -4.81
C GLU A 36 17.77 -13.52 -4.56
N PHE A 37 17.49 -12.80 -5.64
CA PHE A 37 17.16 -11.39 -5.60
C PHE A 37 15.75 -11.23 -6.15
N LYS A 38 14.83 -10.77 -5.31
CA LYS A 38 13.40 -10.63 -5.62
C LYS A 38 13.00 -9.18 -5.52
N ASN A 39 12.29 -8.70 -6.55
CA ASN A 39 11.79 -7.35 -6.60
C ASN A 39 10.35 -7.34 -7.09
N ILE A 40 9.55 -6.53 -6.46
CA ILE A 40 8.19 -6.24 -6.89
C ILE A 40 7.93 -4.74 -6.76
N PHE A 41 7.41 -4.17 -7.82
CA PHE A 41 6.97 -2.79 -7.88
C PHE A 41 5.51 -2.75 -8.28
N ASN A 42 4.72 -1.96 -7.59
CA ASN A 42 3.33 -1.67 -7.96
C ASN A 42 3.06 -0.18 -7.79
N GLN A 43 2.33 0.35 -8.75
CA GLN A 43 1.76 1.69 -8.69
C GLN A 43 0.29 1.64 -9.07
N ILE A 44 -0.55 2.25 -8.26
CA ILE A 44 -1.98 2.39 -8.48
C ILE A 44 -2.31 3.87 -8.42
N SER A 45 -2.88 4.39 -9.49
CA SER A 45 -3.41 5.74 -9.55
C SER A 45 -4.90 5.68 -9.76
N LYS A 46 -5.64 6.45 -8.99
CA LYS A 46 -7.09 6.55 -9.06
C LYS A 46 -7.48 8.00 -9.23
N ASP A 47 -8.19 8.27 -10.32
CA ASP A 47 -8.84 9.54 -10.58
C ASP A 47 -10.36 9.35 -10.51
N ARG A 48 -11.03 10.18 -9.73
CA ARG A 48 -12.47 10.08 -9.53
C ARG A 48 -13.08 11.49 -9.47
N TYR A 49 -14.10 11.68 -10.29
CA TYR A 49 -15.03 12.78 -10.16
C TYR A 49 -16.38 12.24 -9.71
N SER A 50 -16.98 12.84 -8.71
CA SER A 50 -18.35 12.53 -8.29
C SER A 50 -19.16 13.80 -8.13
N GLU A 51 -20.40 13.72 -8.60
CA GLU A 51 -21.39 14.77 -8.45
C GLU A 51 -22.64 14.20 -7.80
N ARG A 52 -23.04 14.79 -6.70
CA ARG A 52 -24.27 14.47 -5.98
C ARG A 52 -25.25 15.60 -6.11
N THR A 53 -26.42 15.32 -6.70
CA THR A 53 -27.53 16.25 -6.83
C THR A 53 -28.76 15.71 -6.13
N GLY A 54 -29.54 16.59 -5.50
CA GLY A 54 -30.75 16.18 -4.82
C GLY A 54 -31.21 17.21 -3.80
N PHE A 55 -31.96 16.77 -2.79
CA PHE A 55 -32.40 17.60 -1.71
C PHE A 55 -32.11 16.97 -0.35
N ASN A 56 -31.94 17.81 0.66
CA ASN A 56 -31.69 17.42 2.05
C ASN A 56 -33.00 17.48 2.88
N ALA A 57 -32.95 17.14 4.15
CA ALA A 57 -34.07 17.10 5.10
C ALA A 57 -34.81 18.45 5.29
N GLN A 58 -34.16 19.55 4.98
CA GLN A 58 -34.78 20.86 4.75
C GLN A 58 -34.96 21.02 3.25
N PRO A 59 -35.86 21.84 2.74
CA PRO A 59 -36.18 21.93 1.32
C PRO A 59 -35.03 22.52 0.47
N ASP A 60 -33.80 22.39 0.93
CA ASP A 60 -32.62 22.88 0.27
C ASP A 60 -32.14 21.86 -0.79
N ASN A 61 -32.04 22.30 -2.03
CA ASN A 61 -31.36 21.52 -3.04
C ASN A 61 -29.86 21.52 -2.79
N ILE A 62 -29.21 20.41 -3.09
CA ILE A 62 -27.77 20.24 -2.96
C ILE A 62 -27.16 19.88 -4.29
N ASN A 63 -25.97 20.43 -4.54
CA ASN A 63 -25.08 20.00 -5.60
C ASN A 63 -23.67 19.94 -5.02
N ASN A 64 -23.17 18.73 -4.79
CA ASN A 64 -21.86 18.49 -4.20
C ASN A 64 -20.96 17.85 -5.25
N MET A 65 -19.78 18.41 -5.45
CA MET A 65 -18.78 17.91 -6.38
C MET A 65 -17.52 17.52 -5.62
N GLU A 66 -17.02 16.32 -5.92
CA GLU A 66 -15.74 15.84 -5.39
C GLU A 66 -14.79 15.53 -6.54
N TYR A 67 -13.61 16.15 -6.49
CA TYR A 67 -12.47 15.82 -7.32
C TYR A 67 -11.45 15.10 -6.46
N TYR A 68 -11.19 13.86 -6.79
CA TYR A 68 -10.33 12.99 -6.02
C TYR A 68 -9.28 12.35 -6.91
N TYR A 69 -8.02 12.65 -6.66
CA TYR A 69 -6.91 11.93 -7.24
C TYR A 69 -6.03 11.35 -6.13
N SER A 70 -5.67 10.09 -6.25
CA SER A 70 -4.71 9.47 -5.35
C SER A 70 -3.77 8.54 -6.10
N SER A 71 -2.51 8.53 -5.69
CA SER A 71 -1.54 7.55 -6.13
C SER A 71 -1.00 6.77 -4.94
N ARG A 72 -0.74 5.49 -5.18
CA ARG A 72 -0.07 4.60 -4.23
C ARG A 72 1.04 3.88 -4.94
N THR A 73 2.23 3.93 -4.36
CA THR A 73 3.39 3.21 -4.85
C THR A 73 3.85 2.25 -3.78
N THR A 74 4.13 1.02 -4.15
CA THR A 74 4.80 0.04 -3.28
C THR A 74 5.97 -0.56 -4.01
N TYR A 75 7.09 -0.63 -3.34
CA TYR A 75 8.29 -1.30 -3.80
C TYR A 75 8.77 -2.25 -2.71
N ASN A 76 9.09 -3.47 -3.08
CA ASN A 76 9.64 -4.44 -2.16
C ASN A 76 10.80 -5.15 -2.85
N THR A 77 11.93 -5.20 -2.17
CA THR A 77 13.12 -5.91 -2.62
C THR A 77 13.62 -6.81 -1.50
N GLN A 78 14.05 -8.01 -1.86
CA GLN A 78 14.61 -8.98 -0.94
C GLN A 78 15.80 -9.67 -1.56
N PHE A 79 16.86 -9.77 -0.79
CA PHE A 79 18.02 -10.56 -1.13
C PHE A 79 18.19 -11.68 -0.12
N THR A 80 18.29 -12.91 -0.59
CA THR A 80 18.39 -14.12 0.24
C THR A 80 19.59 -14.93 -0.15
N GLY A 81 20.23 -15.52 0.82
CA GLY A 81 21.28 -16.51 0.64
C GLY A 81 20.96 -17.78 1.37
N ARG A 82 21.18 -18.91 0.73
CA ARG A 82 21.10 -20.24 1.29
C ARG A 82 22.42 -20.96 1.10
N HIS A 83 22.95 -21.48 2.16
CA HIS A 83 24.20 -22.19 2.21
C HIS A 83 23.98 -23.56 2.85
N ASN A 84 24.11 -24.62 2.06
CA ASN A 84 24.04 -25.97 2.56
C ASN A 84 25.47 -26.51 2.75
N PHE A 85 25.71 -27.07 3.89
CA PHE A 85 26.92 -27.83 4.24
C PHE A 85 26.48 -29.27 4.52
N ASP A 86 27.41 -30.17 4.74
CA ASP A 86 27.08 -31.61 4.87
C ASP A 86 25.99 -31.88 5.91
N ASP A 87 26.19 -31.37 7.13
CA ASP A 87 25.26 -31.58 8.26
C ASP A 87 24.59 -30.30 8.73
N SER A 88 24.81 -29.19 8.02
CA SER A 88 24.26 -27.89 8.44
C SER A 88 23.76 -27.06 7.28
N ARG A 89 22.84 -26.14 7.61
CA ARG A 89 22.29 -25.19 6.67
C ARG A 89 22.19 -23.81 7.31
N PHE A 90 22.64 -22.83 6.57
CA PHE A 90 22.53 -21.42 6.93
C PHE A 90 21.72 -20.67 5.88
N ASP A 91 20.61 -20.08 6.31
CA ASP A 91 19.75 -19.23 5.48
C ASP A 91 19.77 -17.81 6.06
N TRP A 92 19.90 -16.82 5.20
CA TRP A 92 19.76 -15.42 5.59
C TRP A 92 18.96 -14.63 4.55
N SER A 93 18.31 -13.59 4.98
CA SER A 93 17.68 -12.62 4.06
C SER A 93 17.77 -11.22 4.61
N VAL A 94 17.89 -10.26 3.69
CA VAL A 94 17.71 -8.84 3.93
C VAL A 94 16.64 -8.32 2.99
N GLY A 95 15.78 -7.47 3.51
CA GLY A 95 14.66 -6.92 2.78
C GLY A 95 14.52 -5.42 2.99
N TYR A 96 14.03 -4.75 1.97
CA TYR A 96 13.61 -3.37 2.04
C TYR A 96 12.27 -3.21 1.36
N ALA A 97 11.34 -2.54 2.04
CA ALA A 97 10.05 -2.18 1.49
C ALA A 97 9.81 -0.67 1.60
N TYR A 98 9.25 -0.12 0.55
CA TYR A 98 8.81 1.27 0.49
C TYR A 98 7.33 1.32 0.13
N ALA A 99 6.56 2.10 0.86
CA ALA A 99 5.18 2.40 0.55
C ALA A 99 4.94 3.91 0.60
N ASN A 100 4.33 4.42 -0.46
CA ASN A 100 3.93 5.82 -0.57
C ASN A 100 2.44 5.90 -0.89
N ARG A 101 1.76 6.84 -0.26
CA ARG A 101 0.43 7.28 -0.65
C ARG A 101 0.43 8.79 -0.78
N ASN A 102 0.02 9.28 -1.94
CA ASN A 102 -0.08 10.70 -2.22
C ASN A 102 -1.51 11.06 -2.65
N LEU A 103 -2.07 12.03 -1.96
CA LEU A 103 -3.36 12.67 -2.25
C LEU A 103 -3.07 14.16 -2.42
N PRO A 104 -2.68 14.60 -3.63
CA PRO A 104 -2.10 15.93 -3.84
C PRO A 104 -3.12 17.06 -3.76
N ASP A 105 -4.40 16.81 -4.01
CA ASP A 105 -5.42 17.85 -3.99
C ASP A 105 -6.82 17.22 -4.12
N ARG A 106 -7.39 16.78 -3.02
CA ARG A 106 -8.80 16.40 -2.99
C ARG A 106 -9.63 17.67 -2.79
N ARG A 107 -10.56 17.93 -3.70
CA ARG A 107 -11.45 19.09 -3.64
C ARG A 107 -12.86 18.64 -3.41
N LEU A 108 -13.50 19.23 -2.41
CA LEU A 108 -14.92 19.08 -2.17
C LEU A 108 -15.57 20.45 -2.29
N ILE A 109 -16.55 20.57 -3.17
CA ILE A 109 -17.32 21.78 -3.40
C ILE A 109 -18.78 21.45 -3.07
N GLU A 110 -19.30 22.05 -2.01
CA GLU A 110 -20.67 21.90 -1.58
C GLU A 110 -21.47 23.15 -1.94
N ARG A 111 -22.55 22.95 -2.69
CA ARG A 111 -23.46 24.02 -3.09
C ARG A 111 -24.85 23.70 -2.56
N THR A 112 -25.54 24.72 -2.13
CA THR A 112 -26.94 24.62 -1.69
C THR A 112 -27.71 25.86 -2.10
N ASP A 113 -28.99 25.68 -2.44
CA ASP A 113 -29.94 26.78 -2.49
C ASP A 113 -30.80 26.76 -1.22
N ARG A 114 -30.81 27.86 -0.50
CA ARG A 114 -31.74 28.08 0.58
C ARG A 114 -32.96 28.81 0.03
N THR A 115 -34.09 28.07 -0.02
CA THR A 115 -35.42 28.66 -0.30
C THR A 115 -35.47 29.72 -1.42
N ASN A 116 -35.55 29.26 -2.67
CA ASN A 116 -35.78 30.11 -3.87
C ASN A 116 -34.67 31.10 -4.25
N GLU A 117 -33.46 30.96 -3.71
CA GLU A 117 -32.30 31.72 -4.12
C GLU A 117 -31.45 30.94 -5.15
N THR A 118 -30.61 31.65 -5.90
CA THR A 118 -29.63 31.03 -6.78
C THR A 118 -28.69 30.15 -5.96
N MET A 119 -28.40 28.92 -6.47
CA MET A 119 -27.51 27.97 -5.81
C MET A 119 -26.13 28.58 -5.51
N GLY A 120 -25.87 28.80 -4.25
CA GLY A 120 -24.63 29.39 -3.74
C GLY A 120 -23.62 28.36 -3.28
N ILE A 121 -22.36 28.74 -3.19
CA ILE A 121 -21.31 27.91 -2.59
C ILE A 121 -21.47 27.95 -1.06
N TYR A 122 -21.74 26.78 -0.47
CA TYR A 122 -21.82 26.63 0.96
C TYR A 122 -20.44 26.38 1.58
N ARG A 123 -19.65 25.51 0.95
CA ARG A 123 -18.33 25.13 1.43
C ARG A 123 -17.41 24.71 0.30
N ILE A 124 -16.15 25.11 0.40
CA ILE A 124 -15.04 24.56 -0.39
C ILE A 124 -14.01 24.04 0.59
N SER A 125 -13.61 22.78 0.41
CA SER A 125 -12.48 22.22 1.16
C SER A 125 -11.47 21.58 0.22
N ARG A 126 -10.20 21.65 0.60
CA ARG A 126 -9.09 21.02 -0.10
C ARG A 126 -8.30 20.20 0.90
N GLU A 127 -7.95 19.00 0.54
CA GLU A 127 -7.17 18.09 1.37
C GLU A 127 -5.93 17.64 0.62
N PHE A 128 -4.80 17.73 1.31
CA PHE A 128 -3.48 17.29 0.85
C PHE A 128 -2.96 16.28 1.84
N THR A 129 -2.70 15.06 1.39
CA THR A 129 -2.19 14.01 2.27
C THR A 129 -1.02 13.31 1.62
N LYS A 130 0.06 13.14 2.36
CA LYS A 130 1.22 12.38 1.95
C LYS A 130 1.66 11.43 3.06
N LEU A 131 1.83 10.17 2.70
CA LEU A 131 2.39 9.14 3.57
C LEU A 131 3.58 8.51 2.87
N ASP A 132 4.70 8.46 3.57
CA ASP A 132 5.91 7.74 3.17
C ASP A 132 6.27 6.75 4.28
N GLU A 133 6.49 5.50 3.92
CA GLU A 133 6.87 4.44 4.85
C GLU A 133 8.04 3.65 4.28
N HIS A 134 9.05 3.43 5.13
CA HIS A 134 10.24 2.64 4.83
C HIS A 134 10.36 1.53 5.87
N ILE A 135 10.61 0.32 5.41
CA ILE A 135 10.75 -0.86 6.25
C ILE A 135 12.04 -1.57 5.83
N GLY A 136 12.95 -1.73 6.76
CA GLY A 136 14.13 -2.58 6.61
C GLY A 136 13.97 -3.83 7.46
N SER A 137 14.26 -5.01 6.91
CA SER A 137 14.16 -6.28 7.64
C SER A 137 15.37 -7.16 7.37
N ALA A 138 15.74 -7.95 8.35
CA ALA A 138 16.76 -8.96 8.20
C ALA A 138 16.39 -10.22 9.00
N ASN A 139 16.70 -11.39 8.47
CA ASN A 139 16.60 -12.64 9.21
C ASN A 139 17.82 -13.52 8.95
N ILE A 140 18.10 -14.37 9.92
CA ILE A 140 19.08 -15.43 9.85
C ILE A 140 18.48 -16.68 10.44
N ASN A 141 18.76 -17.84 9.84
CA ASN A 141 18.36 -19.13 10.33
C ASN A 141 19.52 -20.10 10.18
N TYR A 142 19.74 -20.88 11.18
CA TYR A 142 20.73 -21.94 11.21
C TYR A 142 20.07 -23.26 11.58
N ARG A 143 20.43 -24.31 10.87
CA ARG A 143 20.02 -25.69 11.14
C ARG A 143 21.28 -26.55 11.22
N GLN A 144 21.34 -27.40 12.25
CA GLN A 144 22.36 -28.41 12.43
C GLN A 144 21.70 -29.77 12.65
N ASP A 145 22.04 -30.72 11.82
CA ASP A 145 21.63 -32.12 11.99
C ASP A 145 22.74 -32.87 12.69
N PHE A 146 22.37 -33.64 13.71
CA PHE A 146 23.30 -34.49 14.48
C PHE A 146 22.90 -35.92 14.32
N GLN A 147 23.88 -36.82 14.44
CA GLN A 147 23.63 -38.25 14.46
C GLN A 147 24.37 -38.87 15.65
N PHE A 148 23.62 -39.50 16.57
CA PHE A 148 24.13 -40.18 17.75
C PHE A 148 23.60 -41.62 17.74
N GLY A 149 24.33 -42.52 17.04
CA GLY A 149 23.84 -43.89 16.83
C GLY A 149 22.52 -43.93 16.08
N ASP A 150 21.48 -44.46 16.71
CA ASP A 150 20.13 -44.56 16.10
C ASP A 150 19.28 -43.31 16.27
N ILE A 151 19.79 -42.27 16.94
CA ILE A 151 19.07 -41.01 17.18
C ILE A 151 19.66 -39.91 16.31
N ALA A 152 18.79 -39.22 15.55
CA ALA A 152 19.17 -38.12 14.62
C ALA A 152 18.46 -36.79 15.00
N PRO A 153 18.89 -36.10 16.08
CA PRO A 153 18.28 -34.83 16.45
C PRO A 153 18.70 -33.70 15.52
N THR A 154 17.80 -32.77 15.29
CA THR A 154 18.03 -31.53 14.55
C THR A 154 17.89 -30.31 15.45
N LEU A 155 18.93 -29.48 15.51
CA LEU A 155 18.88 -28.17 16.14
C LEU A 155 18.53 -27.10 15.11
N LYS A 156 17.57 -26.20 15.44
CA LYS A 156 17.26 -25.03 14.65
C LYS A 156 17.28 -23.80 15.53
N ALA A 157 17.96 -22.76 15.07
CA ALA A 157 18.00 -21.46 15.72
C ALA A 157 17.88 -20.36 14.67
N GLY A 158 17.26 -19.25 15.03
CA GLY A 158 17.11 -18.12 14.10
C GLY A 158 16.82 -16.82 14.84
N ALA A 159 17.04 -15.73 14.13
CA ALA A 159 16.73 -14.38 14.59
C ALA A 159 16.10 -13.56 13.45
N TYR A 160 15.18 -12.67 13.81
CA TYR A 160 14.53 -11.74 12.91
C TYR A 160 14.56 -10.34 13.52
N GLY A 161 14.82 -9.35 12.70
CA GLY A 161 14.74 -7.94 13.06
C GLY A 161 14.07 -7.13 11.97
N GLU A 162 13.27 -6.15 12.40
CA GLU A 162 12.60 -5.20 11.51
C GLU A 162 12.71 -3.79 12.09
N TYR A 163 12.99 -2.83 11.23
CA TYR A 163 12.94 -1.41 11.53
C TYR A 163 12.00 -0.71 10.56
N ARG A 164 11.08 0.09 11.11
CA ARG A 164 10.07 0.80 10.34
C ARG A 164 10.10 2.28 10.69
N THR A 165 10.07 3.12 9.66
CA THR A 165 9.84 4.55 9.79
C THR A 165 8.69 4.98 8.91
N ARG A 166 7.82 5.86 9.44
CA ARG A 166 6.64 6.37 8.74
C ARG A 166 6.52 7.86 8.96
N THR A 167 6.35 8.58 7.86
CA THR A 167 6.03 10.01 7.87
C THR A 167 4.64 10.21 7.28
N TYR A 168 3.79 10.90 8.00
CA TYR A 168 2.44 11.23 7.57
C TYR A 168 2.19 12.71 7.72
N ASN A 169 1.87 13.37 6.61
CA ASN A 169 1.55 14.79 6.55
C ASN A 169 0.17 14.97 5.95
N THR A 170 -0.67 15.75 6.61
CA THR A 170 -1.97 16.17 6.08
C THR A 170 -2.16 17.67 6.29
N ARG A 171 -2.81 18.31 5.32
CA ARG A 171 -3.19 19.73 5.36
C ARG A 171 -4.58 19.86 4.73
N GLN A 172 -5.42 20.61 5.37
CA GLN A 172 -6.74 21.02 4.91
C GLN A 172 -6.80 22.52 4.71
#